data_ec402eaaf2676a06ab27b1157c2f942c
#
_entry.id   ec402eaaf2676a06ab27b1157c2f942c
#
_cell.length_a   1.000
_cell.length_b   1.000
_cell.length_c   1.000
_cell.angle_alpha   90.00
_cell.angle_beta   90.00
_cell.angle_gamma   90.00
#
_symmetry.space_group_name_H-M   'P 1'
#
loop_
_entity.id
_entity.type
_entity.pdbx_description
1 polymer ?
#
loop_
_entity_poly.entity_id
_entity_poly.type
_entity_poly.pdbx_seq_one_letter_code
_entity_poly.pdbx_strand_id
1 'polypeptide(L)'
;MNAPSVRAPLAERALSERVRAVPPSGIRKFFDILATMEDVISLGVGEPDFDTPRHIVEAGVESLREGRTHYTSNYGTVELRRALARHLLGRYGVEYDPATELLITVGASEAVDLALRATCDPGDEVILHEPSYVAYVPAIVFAGGRAVHVPTRFEDDFALDPAAVEAAITPRTKALFLGYPCNPTGAVLTPAIQDALAEIAVRHDLLVYSDEIYDRLAYGSYTHRAFSSLPGMRERTILMGGFSKAYAMTGWRVGWLAAPAGILEGIVKVHQYGIMSAPTIAQDAALVALVEGEADVERMRAEYDRRRRLVVDGFNEMGLETFEPRGAFYAFPRITSTGLDAETFARRLLEEEHVAVVPGGAFGPSGEGHVRACYATSYEQLEEALVRIGRFVGRCRAEAAARP
;
A
#
# COMPACT_ATOMS: atom_id res chain seq x y z
N MET A 1 39.53 -30.02 -25.80
CA MET A 1 39.90 -28.86 -24.97
C MET A 1 38.65 -28.04 -24.77
N ASN A 2 38.04 -28.15 -23.57
CA ASN A 2 36.86 -27.31 -23.25
C ASN A 2 37.35 -25.87 -23.01
N ALA A 3 36.80 -24.91 -23.75
CA ALA A 3 37.03 -23.48 -23.50
C ALA A 3 36.69 -23.15 -22.02
N PRO A 4 37.50 -22.35 -21.33
CA PRO A 4 37.16 -21.92 -19.97
C PRO A 4 35.84 -21.17 -20.01
N SER A 5 34.84 -21.66 -19.29
CA SER A 5 33.59 -20.94 -19.10
C SER A 5 33.90 -19.60 -18.45
N VAL A 6 33.65 -18.50 -19.14
CA VAL A 6 33.81 -17.15 -18.57
C VAL A 6 32.83 -17.06 -17.39
N ARG A 7 33.40 -17.06 -16.18
CA ARG A 7 32.56 -16.89 -14.97
C ARG A 7 31.89 -15.51 -15.02
N ALA A 8 30.61 -15.46 -14.73
CA ALA A 8 29.88 -14.20 -14.60
C ALA A 8 30.61 -13.24 -13.64
N PRO A 9 30.49 -11.91 -13.83
CA PRO A 9 31.11 -10.92 -12.95
C PRO A 9 30.81 -11.17 -11.48
N LEU A 10 31.74 -10.81 -10.58
CA LEU A 10 31.57 -11.04 -9.15
C LEU A 10 30.27 -10.46 -8.61
N ALA A 11 29.89 -9.27 -9.05
CA ALA A 11 28.65 -8.60 -8.64
C ALA A 11 27.39 -9.44 -8.90
N GLU A 12 27.31 -10.09 -10.08
CA GLU A 12 26.18 -10.97 -10.41
C GLU A 12 26.17 -12.26 -9.57
N ARG A 13 27.36 -12.82 -9.28
CA ARG A 13 27.49 -14.04 -8.49
C ARG A 13 27.33 -13.84 -6.99
N ALA A 14 27.55 -12.62 -6.50
CA ALA A 14 27.43 -12.27 -5.09
C ALA A 14 25.99 -12.11 -4.63
N LEU A 15 25.07 -11.79 -5.54
CA LEU A 15 23.67 -11.64 -5.20
C LEU A 15 22.98 -13.00 -5.03
N SER A 16 22.10 -13.11 -4.04
CA SER A 16 21.26 -14.28 -3.84
C SER A 16 20.28 -14.45 -5.01
N GLU A 17 19.84 -15.68 -5.25
CA GLU A 17 18.85 -15.97 -6.32
C GLU A 17 17.55 -15.16 -6.11
N ARG A 18 17.09 -15.04 -4.89
CA ARG A 18 15.88 -14.26 -4.53
C ARG A 18 16.00 -12.80 -4.93
N VAL A 19 17.17 -12.17 -4.71
CA VAL A 19 17.40 -10.78 -5.12
C VAL A 19 17.45 -10.64 -6.64
N ARG A 20 18.08 -11.59 -7.33
CA ARG A 20 18.12 -11.59 -8.80
C ARG A 20 16.75 -11.85 -9.46
N ALA A 21 15.88 -12.58 -8.78
CA ALA A 21 14.52 -12.86 -9.27
C ALA A 21 13.59 -11.64 -9.24
N VAL A 22 13.92 -10.60 -8.44
CA VAL A 22 13.11 -9.38 -8.34
C VAL A 22 13.67 -8.33 -9.33
N PRO A 23 12.87 -7.89 -10.32
CA PRO A 23 13.29 -6.83 -11.23
C PRO A 23 13.39 -5.48 -10.52
N PRO A 24 14.18 -4.53 -11.05
CA PRO A 24 14.16 -3.15 -10.57
C PRO A 24 12.76 -2.56 -10.60
N SER A 25 12.41 -1.77 -9.59
CA SER A 25 11.08 -1.13 -9.51
C SER A 25 10.82 -0.23 -10.73
N GLY A 26 9.73 -0.51 -11.47
CA GLY A 26 9.31 0.33 -12.60
C GLY A 26 8.99 1.77 -12.21
N ILE A 27 8.55 1.99 -10.96
CA ILE A 27 8.27 3.33 -10.41
C ILE A 27 9.56 4.15 -10.27
N ARG A 28 10.71 3.51 -9.94
CA ARG A 28 11.96 4.21 -9.70
C ARG A 28 12.45 4.98 -10.92
N LYS A 29 12.37 4.38 -12.11
CA LYS A 29 12.75 5.06 -13.36
C LYS A 29 12.01 6.38 -13.55
N PHE A 30 10.74 6.41 -13.18
CA PHE A 30 9.90 7.61 -13.25
C PHE A 30 10.38 8.70 -12.29
N PHE A 31 10.73 8.31 -11.04
CA PHE A 31 11.26 9.26 -10.07
C PHE A 31 12.64 9.81 -10.45
N ASP A 32 13.49 8.99 -11.08
CA ASP A 32 14.80 9.42 -11.56
C ASP A 32 14.65 10.50 -12.67
N ILE A 33 13.65 10.39 -13.55
CA ILE A 33 13.32 11.40 -14.56
C ILE A 33 12.75 12.66 -13.89
N LEU A 34 11.79 12.51 -12.98
CA LEU A 34 11.19 13.62 -12.23
C LEU A 34 12.22 14.49 -11.52
N ALA A 35 13.26 13.89 -10.96
CA ALA A 35 14.31 14.59 -10.23
C ALA A 35 15.16 15.53 -11.13
N THR A 36 15.07 15.40 -12.46
CA THR A 36 15.81 16.22 -13.44
C THR A 36 14.96 17.28 -14.12
N MET A 37 13.65 17.37 -13.82
CA MET A 37 12.72 18.29 -14.46
C MET A 37 12.23 19.36 -13.48
N GLU A 38 12.02 20.56 -13.98
CA GLU A 38 11.40 21.67 -13.25
C GLU A 38 9.91 21.81 -13.64
N ASP A 39 9.12 22.48 -12.81
CA ASP A 39 7.68 22.79 -13.04
C ASP A 39 6.79 21.56 -13.31
N VAL A 40 7.10 20.41 -12.70
CA VAL A 40 6.31 19.19 -12.84
C VAL A 40 5.24 19.10 -11.73
N ILE A 41 3.99 18.87 -12.14
CA ILE A 41 2.92 18.50 -11.22
C ILE A 41 2.97 16.96 -11.04
N SER A 42 3.36 16.52 -9.84
CA SER A 42 3.50 15.09 -9.57
C SER A 42 2.23 14.50 -8.98
N LEU A 43 1.53 13.69 -9.78
CA LEU A 43 0.49 12.77 -9.32
C LEU A 43 1.04 11.34 -9.13
N GLY A 44 2.36 11.19 -9.11
CA GLY A 44 3.04 9.90 -9.00
C GLY A 44 3.37 9.48 -7.57
N VAL A 45 3.61 10.43 -6.66
CA VAL A 45 4.03 10.13 -5.29
C VAL A 45 2.83 9.71 -4.45
N GLY A 46 2.93 8.58 -3.76
CA GLY A 46 1.87 8.04 -2.91
C GLY A 46 2.04 8.41 -1.44
N GLU A 47 2.09 9.71 -1.12
CA GLU A 47 2.16 10.19 0.26
C GLU A 47 1.25 11.41 0.49
N PRO A 48 0.79 11.65 1.74
CA PRO A 48 0.08 12.86 2.09
C PRO A 48 0.89 14.11 1.74
N ASP A 49 0.21 15.12 1.19
CA ASP A 49 0.76 16.46 0.96
C ASP A 49 0.64 17.37 2.19
N PHE A 50 -0.09 16.90 3.21
CA PHE A 50 -0.17 17.56 4.50
C PHE A 50 1.07 17.30 5.33
N ASP A 51 1.53 18.32 6.05
CA ASP A 51 2.47 18.14 7.12
C ASP A 51 1.84 17.35 8.28
N THR A 52 2.65 16.62 9.03
CA THR A 52 2.22 16.01 10.29
C THR A 52 1.62 17.09 11.20
N PRO A 53 0.43 16.88 11.79
CA PRO A 53 -0.21 17.87 12.68
C PRO A 53 0.74 18.37 13.77
N ARG A 54 0.71 19.68 14.03
CA ARG A 54 1.71 20.37 14.86
C ARG A 54 1.86 19.77 16.26
N HIS A 55 0.75 19.42 16.92
CA HIS A 55 0.80 18.82 18.27
C HIS A 55 1.48 17.45 18.27
N ILE A 56 1.39 16.68 17.17
CA ILE A 56 2.09 15.41 17.00
C ILE A 56 3.60 15.66 16.79
N VAL A 57 3.96 16.68 16.00
CA VAL A 57 5.37 17.09 15.81
C VAL A 57 5.96 17.55 17.15
N GLU A 58 5.24 18.36 17.90
CA GLU A 58 5.69 18.88 19.21
C GLU A 58 5.93 17.74 20.23
N ALA A 59 5.12 16.69 20.21
CA ALA A 59 5.36 15.49 21.04
C ALA A 59 6.70 14.81 20.72
N GLY A 60 7.05 14.70 19.44
CA GLY A 60 8.37 14.16 19.02
C GLY A 60 9.52 15.09 19.44
N VAL A 61 9.34 16.40 19.32
CA VAL A 61 10.34 17.40 19.78
C VAL A 61 10.52 17.33 21.28
N GLU A 62 9.45 17.20 22.05
CA GLU A 62 9.53 17.10 23.52
C GLU A 62 10.20 15.80 23.95
N SER A 63 9.92 14.69 23.30
CA SER A 63 10.63 13.42 23.51
C SER A 63 12.15 13.59 23.42
N LEU A 64 12.64 14.36 22.42
CA LEU A 64 14.07 14.68 22.29
C LEU A 64 14.56 15.59 23.42
N ARG A 65 13.80 16.61 23.84
CA ARG A 65 14.18 17.51 24.93
C ARG A 65 14.26 16.81 26.28
N GLU A 66 13.39 15.83 26.51
CA GLU A 66 13.41 14.96 27.69
C GLU A 66 14.53 13.91 27.67
N GLY A 67 15.31 13.86 26.60
CA GLY A 67 16.42 12.91 26.46
C GLY A 67 15.94 11.47 26.22
N ARG A 68 14.75 11.26 25.67
CA ARG A 68 14.20 9.93 25.33
C ARG A 68 14.86 9.37 24.04
N THR A 69 16.16 9.14 24.12
CA THR A 69 17.01 8.73 22.99
C THR A 69 17.56 7.30 23.12
N HIS A 70 17.01 6.53 24.07
CA HIS A 70 17.41 5.15 24.32
C HIS A 70 16.46 4.16 23.66
N TYR A 71 16.87 2.90 23.56
CA TYR A 71 16.04 1.82 23.06
C TYR A 71 14.77 1.64 23.90
N THR A 72 13.67 1.32 23.23
CA THR A 72 12.44 0.87 23.88
C THR A 72 12.41 -0.67 23.96
N SER A 73 11.36 -1.23 24.53
CA SER A 73 11.05 -2.65 24.37
C SER A 73 11.01 -3.03 22.88
N ASN A 74 11.41 -4.24 22.54
CA ASN A 74 11.31 -4.77 21.18
C ASN A 74 9.88 -4.78 20.65
N TYR A 75 8.89 -4.90 21.52
CA TYR A 75 7.46 -4.78 21.16
C TYR A 75 7.00 -3.33 20.93
N GLY A 76 7.82 -2.34 21.28
CA GLY A 76 7.46 -0.93 21.38
C GLY A 76 7.03 -0.52 22.79
N THR A 77 6.79 0.78 23.01
CA THR A 77 6.38 1.31 24.31
C THR A 77 5.01 0.74 24.73
N VAL A 78 4.87 0.46 26.01
CA VAL A 78 3.62 -0.12 26.54
C VAL A 78 2.45 0.84 26.43
N GLU A 79 2.71 2.14 26.54
CA GLU A 79 1.73 3.21 26.41
C GLU A 79 1.13 3.24 25.01
N LEU A 80 1.97 3.20 23.97
CA LEU A 80 1.55 3.17 22.57
C LEU A 80 0.77 1.88 22.25
N ARG A 81 1.25 0.72 22.71
CA ARG A 81 0.55 -0.55 22.49
C ARG A 81 -0.82 -0.59 23.17
N ARG A 82 -0.95 -0.04 24.38
CA ARG A 82 -2.25 0.10 25.08
C ARG A 82 -3.18 1.08 24.36
N ALA A 83 -2.64 2.18 23.83
CA ALA A 83 -3.44 3.12 23.03
C ALA A 83 -3.91 2.45 21.72
N LEU A 84 -3.04 1.71 21.05
CA LEU A 84 -3.40 0.96 19.85
C LEU A 84 -4.45 -0.13 20.13
N ALA A 85 -4.33 -0.89 21.21
CA ALA A 85 -5.34 -1.87 21.61
C ALA A 85 -6.73 -1.22 21.79
N ARG A 86 -6.78 -0.08 22.49
CA ARG A 86 -8.03 0.70 22.64
C ARG A 86 -8.57 1.20 21.32
N HIS A 87 -7.70 1.66 20.43
CA HIS A 87 -8.08 2.14 19.10
C HIS A 87 -8.71 1.02 18.28
N LEU A 88 -8.08 -0.15 18.22
CA LEU A 88 -8.58 -1.32 17.46
C LEU A 88 -9.91 -1.83 18.04
N LEU A 89 -10.03 -1.91 19.35
CA LEU A 89 -11.27 -2.30 20.02
C LEU A 89 -12.40 -1.27 19.76
N GLY A 90 -12.12 0.01 19.97
CA GLY A 90 -13.14 1.06 19.85
C GLY A 90 -13.62 1.28 18.41
N ARG A 91 -12.74 1.10 17.41
CA ARG A 91 -13.06 1.38 16.01
C ARG A 91 -13.55 0.15 15.27
N TYR A 92 -12.95 -1.02 15.51
CA TYR A 92 -13.19 -2.23 14.72
C TYR A 92 -13.78 -3.38 15.54
N GLY A 93 -13.94 -3.19 16.86
CA GLY A 93 -14.48 -4.23 17.74
C GLY A 93 -13.54 -5.44 17.93
N VAL A 94 -12.25 -5.29 17.64
CA VAL A 94 -11.26 -6.37 17.76
C VAL A 94 -10.38 -6.14 18.97
N GLU A 95 -10.40 -7.10 19.89
CA GLU A 95 -9.59 -7.07 21.10
C GLU A 95 -8.23 -7.74 20.86
N TYR A 96 -7.15 -7.05 21.24
CA TYR A 96 -5.78 -7.55 21.25
C TYR A 96 -5.13 -7.27 22.61
N ASP A 97 -4.42 -8.28 23.14
CA ASP A 97 -3.59 -8.07 24.33
C ASP A 97 -2.39 -7.20 23.99
N PRO A 98 -2.26 -5.99 24.57
CA PRO A 98 -1.14 -5.11 24.29
C PRO A 98 0.22 -5.67 24.74
N ALA A 99 0.25 -6.70 25.56
CA ALA A 99 1.49 -7.30 26.03
C ALA A 99 2.06 -8.33 25.04
N THR A 100 1.19 -9.10 24.38
CA THR A 100 1.58 -10.32 23.64
C THR A 100 1.13 -10.36 22.18
N GLU A 101 0.27 -9.44 21.74
CA GLU A 101 -0.37 -9.51 20.41
C GLU A 101 -0.17 -8.25 19.56
N LEU A 102 0.56 -7.25 20.04
CA LEU A 102 0.86 -6.00 19.34
C LEU A 102 2.36 -5.74 19.26
N LEU A 103 2.81 -5.34 18.06
CA LEU A 103 4.20 -4.95 17.76
C LEU A 103 4.22 -3.60 17.06
N ILE A 104 5.05 -2.68 17.54
CA ILE A 104 5.34 -1.41 16.86
C ILE A 104 6.52 -1.61 15.92
N THR A 105 6.36 -1.21 14.66
CA THR A 105 7.30 -1.47 13.57
C THR A 105 7.83 -0.18 12.94
N VAL A 106 8.90 -0.28 12.15
CA VAL A 106 9.46 0.82 11.34
C VAL A 106 8.63 1.02 10.08
N GLY A 107 7.39 1.51 10.27
CA GLY A 107 6.36 1.62 9.24
C GLY A 107 5.72 0.27 8.88
N ALA A 108 4.61 0.33 8.13
CA ALA A 108 3.92 -0.85 7.62
C ALA A 108 4.79 -1.71 6.69
N SER A 109 5.80 -1.11 6.05
CA SER A 109 6.74 -1.85 5.19
C SER A 109 7.53 -2.91 5.97
N GLU A 110 7.95 -2.59 7.20
CA GLU A 110 8.58 -3.59 8.07
C GLU A 110 7.55 -4.62 8.53
N ALA A 111 6.33 -4.22 8.87
CA ALA A 111 5.28 -5.15 9.26
C ALA A 111 5.05 -6.24 8.19
N VAL A 112 5.01 -5.84 6.91
CA VAL A 112 4.90 -6.77 5.76
C VAL A 112 6.11 -7.73 5.69
N ASP A 113 7.33 -7.20 5.75
CA ASP A 113 8.55 -8.02 5.68
C ASP A 113 8.61 -9.03 6.84
N LEU A 114 8.35 -8.58 8.07
CA LEU A 114 8.37 -9.42 9.26
C LEU A 114 7.32 -10.53 9.21
N ALA A 115 6.07 -10.19 8.81
CA ALA A 115 4.98 -11.15 8.71
C ALA A 115 5.35 -12.29 7.76
N LEU A 116 5.80 -11.95 6.55
CA LEU A 116 6.18 -12.92 5.52
C LEU A 116 7.41 -13.74 5.92
N ARG A 117 8.47 -13.10 6.42
CA ARG A 117 9.70 -13.80 6.84
C ARG A 117 9.51 -14.73 8.02
N ALA A 118 8.56 -14.44 8.90
CA ALA A 118 8.29 -15.27 10.06
C ALA A 118 7.40 -16.48 9.75
N THR A 119 6.64 -16.44 8.65
CA THR A 119 5.57 -17.42 8.41
C THR A 119 5.65 -18.15 7.07
N CYS A 120 6.47 -17.68 6.11
CA CYS A 120 6.67 -18.36 4.83
C CYS A 120 7.91 -19.23 4.84
N ASP A 121 7.75 -20.48 4.42
CA ASP A 121 8.84 -21.39 4.07
C ASP A 121 9.11 -21.37 2.54
N PRO A 122 10.28 -21.84 2.10
CA PRO A 122 10.58 -21.94 0.68
C PRO A 122 9.56 -22.81 -0.07
N GLY A 123 8.87 -22.18 -1.05
CA GLY A 123 7.87 -22.84 -1.89
C GLY A 123 6.42 -22.66 -1.43
N ASP A 124 6.18 -22.07 -0.27
CA ASP A 124 4.84 -21.66 0.15
C ASP A 124 4.26 -20.64 -0.85
N GLU A 125 2.97 -20.77 -1.12
CA GLU A 125 2.25 -19.89 -2.02
C GLU A 125 1.42 -18.88 -1.22
N VAL A 126 1.54 -17.61 -1.65
CA VAL A 126 0.74 -16.51 -1.11
C VAL A 126 -0.12 -15.96 -2.25
N ILE A 127 -1.43 -16.10 -2.12
CA ILE A 127 -2.39 -15.55 -3.09
C ILE A 127 -2.58 -14.07 -2.80
N LEU A 128 -2.47 -13.22 -3.83
CA LEU A 128 -2.72 -11.79 -3.73
C LEU A 128 -3.48 -11.27 -4.95
N HIS A 129 -4.23 -10.20 -4.76
CA HIS A 129 -4.90 -9.50 -5.87
C HIS A 129 -3.91 -8.77 -6.76
N GLU A 130 -4.27 -8.58 -8.02
CA GLU A 130 -3.51 -7.77 -8.98
C GLU A 130 -4.46 -6.88 -9.78
N PRO A 131 -4.19 -5.56 -9.95
CA PRO A 131 -2.98 -4.86 -9.52
C PRO A 131 -2.91 -4.67 -7.99
N SER A 132 -1.67 -4.58 -7.46
CA SER A 132 -1.43 -4.42 -6.02
C SER A 132 -0.18 -3.57 -5.75
N TYR A 133 0.03 -3.20 -4.48
CA TYR A 133 1.21 -2.43 -4.11
C TYR A 133 2.50 -3.16 -4.46
N VAL A 134 3.39 -2.47 -5.14
CA VAL A 134 4.60 -3.02 -5.77
C VAL A 134 5.56 -3.75 -4.83
N ALA A 135 5.47 -3.51 -3.52
CA ALA A 135 6.37 -4.14 -2.56
C ALA A 135 5.91 -5.53 -2.11
N TYR A 136 4.65 -5.94 -2.34
CA TYR A 136 4.15 -7.23 -1.83
C TYR A 136 4.84 -8.42 -2.49
N VAL A 137 4.92 -8.43 -3.83
CA VAL A 137 5.58 -9.52 -4.57
C VAL A 137 7.06 -9.65 -4.21
N PRO A 138 7.87 -8.58 -4.20
CA PRO A 138 9.24 -8.64 -3.69
C PRO A 138 9.35 -9.17 -2.27
N ALA A 139 8.49 -8.73 -1.35
CA ALA A 139 8.53 -9.19 0.03
C ALA A 139 8.25 -10.70 0.15
N ILE A 140 7.26 -11.23 -0.60
CA ILE A 140 6.98 -12.67 -0.68
C ILE A 140 8.20 -13.44 -1.20
N VAL A 141 8.83 -12.96 -2.30
CA VAL A 141 10.01 -13.60 -2.89
C VAL A 141 11.21 -13.57 -1.93
N PHE A 142 11.44 -12.45 -1.27
CA PHE A 142 12.55 -12.32 -0.30
C PHE A 142 12.34 -13.23 0.93
N ALA A 143 11.10 -13.48 1.32
CA ALA A 143 10.77 -14.45 2.35
C ALA A 143 10.94 -15.92 1.90
N GLY A 144 11.09 -16.16 0.59
CA GLY A 144 11.20 -17.50 0.00
C GLY A 144 9.89 -18.06 -0.54
N GLY A 145 8.79 -17.35 -0.40
CA GLY A 145 7.49 -17.71 -0.91
C GLY A 145 7.34 -17.46 -2.42
N ARG A 146 6.21 -17.89 -2.96
CA ARG A 146 5.78 -17.68 -4.34
C ARG A 146 4.47 -16.89 -4.37
N ALA A 147 4.45 -15.77 -5.06
CA ALA A 147 3.24 -15.00 -5.30
C ALA A 147 2.34 -15.72 -6.32
N VAL A 148 1.05 -15.83 -6.00
CA VAL A 148 0.00 -16.33 -6.88
C VAL A 148 -1.01 -15.22 -7.11
N HIS A 149 -1.04 -14.69 -8.33
CA HIS A 149 -1.84 -13.53 -8.67
C HIS A 149 -3.28 -13.90 -9.01
N VAL A 150 -4.24 -13.17 -8.43
CA VAL A 150 -5.65 -13.20 -8.84
C VAL A 150 -5.96 -11.84 -9.47
N PRO A 151 -6.15 -11.79 -10.81
CA PRO A 151 -6.45 -10.55 -11.50
C PRO A 151 -7.80 -9.97 -11.07
N THR A 152 -7.83 -8.67 -10.86
CA THR A 152 -9.06 -7.87 -10.71
C THR A 152 -9.27 -7.02 -11.97
N ARG A 153 -10.50 -6.61 -12.25
CA ARG A 153 -10.85 -5.97 -13.51
C ARG A 153 -11.58 -4.65 -13.29
N PHE A 154 -11.40 -3.74 -14.22
CA PHE A 154 -12.09 -2.45 -14.24
C PHE A 154 -13.61 -2.61 -14.23
N GLU A 155 -14.14 -3.57 -15.01
CA GLU A 155 -15.58 -3.84 -15.15
C GLU A 155 -16.24 -4.27 -13.82
N ASP A 156 -15.44 -4.73 -12.86
CA ASP A 156 -15.86 -5.15 -11.52
C ASP A 156 -15.37 -4.16 -10.45
N ASP A 157 -15.07 -2.89 -10.81
CA ASP A 157 -14.50 -1.87 -9.91
C ASP A 157 -13.21 -2.35 -9.19
N PHE A 158 -12.43 -3.20 -9.83
CA PHE A 158 -11.27 -3.90 -9.25
C PHE A 158 -11.59 -4.66 -7.96
N ALA A 159 -12.81 -5.14 -7.84
CA ALA A 159 -13.20 -6.02 -6.74
C ALA A 159 -12.51 -7.39 -6.87
N LEU A 160 -12.06 -7.94 -5.75
CA LEU A 160 -11.49 -9.28 -5.71
C LEU A 160 -12.61 -10.33 -5.77
N ASP A 161 -12.57 -11.21 -6.78
CA ASP A 161 -13.53 -12.30 -6.92
C ASP A 161 -13.17 -13.48 -6.00
N PRO A 162 -14.01 -13.80 -4.99
CA PRO A 162 -13.77 -14.94 -4.10
C PRO A 162 -13.68 -16.29 -4.83
N ALA A 163 -14.43 -16.47 -5.91
CA ALA A 163 -14.38 -17.71 -6.68
C ALA A 163 -13.03 -17.87 -7.41
N ALA A 164 -12.47 -16.79 -7.92
CA ALA A 164 -11.14 -16.80 -8.52
C ALA A 164 -10.04 -17.05 -7.46
N VAL A 165 -10.20 -16.50 -6.26
CA VAL A 165 -9.30 -16.80 -5.12
C VAL A 165 -9.34 -18.28 -4.78
N GLU A 166 -10.53 -18.87 -4.61
CA GLU A 166 -10.68 -20.27 -4.27
C GLU A 166 -10.11 -21.20 -5.35
N ALA A 167 -10.31 -20.87 -6.62
CA ALA A 167 -9.75 -21.61 -7.76
C ALA A 167 -8.20 -21.56 -7.83
N ALA A 168 -7.57 -20.56 -7.24
CA ALA A 168 -6.12 -20.42 -7.20
C ALA A 168 -5.46 -21.21 -6.04
N ILE A 169 -6.25 -21.77 -5.12
CA ILE A 169 -5.75 -22.52 -3.96
C ILE A 169 -5.16 -23.85 -4.38
N THR A 170 -3.96 -24.15 -3.90
CA THR A 170 -3.27 -25.42 -4.05
C THR A 170 -2.84 -25.99 -2.69
N PRO A 171 -2.36 -27.23 -2.61
CA PRO A 171 -1.81 -27.78 -1.37
C PRO A 171 -0.59 -27.02 -0.81
N ARG A 172 -0.01 -26.09 -1.57
CA ARG A 172 1.10 -25.21 -1.15
C ARG A 172 0.62 -23.83 -0.70
N THR A 173 -0.65 -23.52 -0.87
CA THR A 173 -1.18 -22.20 -0.50
C THR A 173 -1.13 -22.06 1.03
N LYS A 174 -0.35 -21.10 1.49
CA LYS A 174 -0.15 -20.76 2.89
C LYS A 174 -1.08 -19.67 3.37
N ALA A 175 -1.28 -18.64 2.51
CA ALA A 175 -1.98 -17.44 2.95
C ALA A 175 -2.64 -16.68 1.79
N LEU A 176 -3.61 -15.83 2.18
CA LEU A 176 -4.12 -14.72 1.37
C LEU A 176 -3.41 -13.43 1.78
N PHE A 177 -3.03 -12.60 0.82
CA PHE A 177 -2.54 -11.24 1.06
C PHE A 177 -3.55 -10.23 0.55
N LEU A 178 -4.14 -9.44 1.46
CA LEU A 178 -5.18 -8.45 1.20
C LEU A 178 -4.63 -7.06 1.51
N GLY A 179 -4.47 -6.21 0.50
CA GLY A 179 -4.04 -4.82 0.64
C GLY A 179 -5.19 -3.88 0.29
N TYR A 180 -6.13 -3.67 1.21
CA TYR A 180 -7.33 -2.84 1.00
C TYR A 180 -7.59 -1.89 2.18
N PRO A 181 -8.01 -0.62 1.88
CA PRO A 181 -8.20 0.00 0.56
C PRO A 181 -6.95 -0.04 -0.31
N CYS A 182 -7.15 -0.27 -1.61
CA CYS A 182 -6.09 -0.70 -2.51
C CYS A 182 -5.24 0.46 -3.06
N ASN A 183 -3.93 0.33 -3.00
CA ASN A 183 -2.97 1.00 -3.86
C ASN A 183 -2.60 0.00 -4.98
N PRO A 184 -2.93 0.27 -6.28
CA PRO A 184 -3.08 1.58 -6.91
C PRO A 184 -4.52 2.04 -7.16
N THR A 185 -5.53 1.20 -7.02
CA THR A 185 -6.85 1.42 -7.62
C THR A 185 -7.78 2.30 -6.80
N GLY A 186 -7.62 2.36 -5.48
CA GLY A 186 -8.60 2.94 -4.57
C GLY A 186 -9.83 2.05 -4.31
N ALA A 187 -9.81 0.82 -4.83
CA ALA A 187 -10.85 -0.18 -4.58
C ALA A 187 -10.90 -0.60 -3.11
N VAL A 188 -12.05 -1.09 -2.70
CA VAL A 188 -12.31 -1.58 -1.35
C VAL A 188 -12.98 -2.95 -1.42
N LEU A 189 -12.91 -3.72 -0.34
CA LEU A 189 -13.67 -4.96 -0.22
C LEU A 189 -15.05 -4.66 0.34
N THR A 190 -16.10 -5.07 -0.37
CA THR A 190 -17.46 -5.00 0.17
C THR A 190 -17.63 -6.02 1.30
N PRO A 191 -18.59 -5.82 2.23
CA PRO A 191 -18.86 -6.79 3.29
C PRO A 191 -19.09 -8.21 2.78
N ALA A 192 -19.82 -8.38 1.67
CA ALA A 192 -20.09 -9.68 1.08
C ALA A 192 -18.81 -10.36 0.57
N ILE A 193 -17.90 -9.63 -0.07
CA ILE A 193 -16.60 -10.15 -0.51
C ILE A 193 -15.74 -10.53 0.69
N GLN A 194 -15.70 -9.67 1.72
CA GLN A 194 -14.95 -9.95 2.94
C GLN A 194 -15.43 -11.24 3.62
N ASP A 195 -16.76 -11.40 3.76
CA ASP A 195 -17.35 -12.60 4.39
C ASP A 195 -17.01 -13.86 3.57
N ALA A 196 -17.14 -13.82 2.24
CA ALA A 196 -16.77 -14.94 1.38
C ALA A 196 -15.28 -15.30 1.45
N LEU A 197 -14.38 -14.30 1.46
CA LEU A 197 -12.94 -14.54 1.62
C LEU A 197 -12.61 -15.13 3.01
N ALA A 198 -13.30 -14.68 4.06
CA ALA A 198 -13.14 -15.24 5.41
C ALA A 198 -13.58 -16.70 5.46
N GLU A 199 -14.71 -17.06 4.85
CA GLU A 199 -15.16 -18.45 4.74
C GLU A 199 -14.16 -19.34 4.00
N ILE A 200 -13.58 -18.84 2.90
CA ILE A 200 -12.53 -19.53 2.15
C ILE A 200 -11.29 -19.73 3.03
N ALA A 201 -10.82 -18.69 3.73
CA ALA A 201 -9.66 -18.79 4.60
C ALA A 201 -9.86 -19.80 5.74
N VAL A 202 -11.06 -19.88 6.32
CA VAL A 202 -11.41 -20.88 7.34
C VAL A 202 -11.44 -22.29 6.73
N ARG A 203 -12.12 -22.46 5.59
CA ARG A 203 -12.30 -23.77 4.93
C ARG A 203 -10.98 -24.41 4.52
N HIS A 204 -10.03 -23.60 4.07
CA HIS A 204 -8.73 -24.06 3.59
C HIS A 204 -7.59 -23.87 4.61
N ASP A 205 -7.92 -23.48 5.85
CA ASP A 205 -6.98 -23.22 6.95
C ASP A 205 -5.82 -22.28 6.58
N LEU A 206 -6.15 -21.17 5.90
CA LEU A 206 -5.18 -20.20 5.43
C LEU A 206 -4.90 -19.10 6.47
N LEU A 207 -3.68 -18.60 6.51
CA LEU A 207 -3.37 -17.32 7.12
C LEU A 207 -3.88 -16.17 6.24
N VAL A 208 -4.11 -15.02 6.85
CA VAL A 208 -4.43 -13.78 6.12
C VAL A 208 -3.47 -12.68 6.53
N TYR A 209 -2.73 -12.14 5.58
CA TYR A 209 -2.01 -10.89 5.73
C TYR A 209 -2.95 -9.77 5.29
N SER A 210 -3.36 -8.91 6.21
CA SER A 210 -4.24 -7.78 5.92
C SER A 210 -3.49 -6.46 6.13
N ASP A 211 -3.06 -5.84 5.02
CA ASP A 211 -2.48 -4.49 5.04
C ASP A 211 -3.59 -3.46 4.93
N GLU A 212 -3.91 -2.84 6.05
CA GLU A 212 -5.00 -1.88 6.20
C GLU A 212 -4.48 -0.45 6.44
N ILE A 213 -3.31 -0.11 5.86
CA ILE A 213 -2.66 1.21 6.03
C ILE A 213 -3.55 2.39 5.61
N TYR A 214 -4.57 2.15 4.78
CA TYR A 214 -5.53 3.15 4.31
C TYR A 214 -6.90 3.04 5.01
N ASP A 215 -7.02 2.32 6.10
CA ASP A 215 -8.27 2.08 6.85
C ASP A 215 -9.08 3.36 7.16
N ARG A 216 -8.37 4.47 7.44
CA ARG A 216 -8.94 5.75 7.79
C ARG A 216 -9.30 6.62 6.57
N LEU A 217 -8.78 6.28 5.39
CA LEU A 217 -9.04 6.98 4.14
C LEU A 217 -10.12 6.24 3.36
N ALA A 218 -11.34 6.28 3.89
CA ALA A 218 -12.56 5.69 3.34
C ALA A 218 -13.58 6.77 3.01
N TYR A 219 -14.30 6.65 1.89
CA TYR A 219 -15.14 7.71 1.34
C TYR A 219 -16.55 7.23 1.01
N GLY A 220 -17.48 8.21 0.89
CA GLY A 220 -18.88 7.97 0.56
C GLY A 220 -19.58 7.14 1.63
N SER A 221 -20.32 6.13 1.20
CA SER A 221 -21.04 5.21 2.10
C SER A 221 -20.19 4.03 2.60
N TYR A 222 -18.94 3.92 2.16
CA TYR A 222 -18.07 2.85 2.59
C TYR A 222 -17.51 3.13 3.99
N THR A 223 -17.64 2.13 4.85
CA THR A 223 -17.01 2.10 6.17
C THR A 223 -16.05 0.92 6.20
N HIS A 224 -14.79 1.19 6.53
CA HIS A 224 -13.80 0.13 6.65
C HIS A 224 -14.13 -0.82 7.80
N ARG A 225 -13.99 -2.11 7.53
CA ARG A 225 -14.16 -3.20 8.49
C ARG A 225 -12.84 -3.97 8.53
N ALA A 226 -12.18 -4.01 9.68
CA ALA A 226 -10.94 -4.76 9.82
C ALA A 226 -11.16 -6.25 9.54
N PHE A 227 -10.31 -6.86 8.72
CA PHE A 227 -10.50 -8.24 8.31
C PHE A 227 -10.46 -9.21 9.51
N SER A 228 -9.65 -8.89 10.51
CA SER A 228 -9.56 -9.66 11.76
C SER A 228 -10.84 -9.62 12.63
N SER A 229 -11.78 -8.71 12.32
CA SER A 229 -13.09 -8.64 13.04
C SER A 229 -14.10 -9.67 12.54
N LEU A 230 -13.81 -10.33 11.43
CA LEU A 230 -14.73 -11.31 10.83
C LEU A 230 -14.69 -12.64 11.58
N PRO A 231 -15.79 -13.42 11.56
CA PRO A 231 -15.84 -14.74 12.20
C PRO A 231 -14.69 -15.64 11.72
N GLY A 232 -13.96 -16.24 12.66
CA GLY A 232 -12.84 -17.13 12.35
C GLY A 232 -11.58 -16.45 11.85
N MET A 233 -11.53 -15.09 11.83
CA MET A 233 -10.37 -14.37 11.31
C MET A 233 -9.42 -13.88 12.41
N ARG A 234 -9.89 -13.71 13.63
CA ARG A 234 -9.07 -13.19 14.74
C ARG A 234 -7.83 -14.06 15.01
N GLU A 235 -7.96 -15.37 14.91
CA GLU A 235 -6.91 -16.36 15.19
C GLU A 235 -5.98 -16.65 14.00
N ARG A 236 -6.26 -16.11 12.80
CA ARG A 236 -5.50 -16.38 11.58
C ARG A 236 -5.10 -15.16 10.78
N THR A 237 -5.43 -13.94 11.25
CA THR A 237 -5.07 -12.69 10.56
C THR A 237 -3.87 -12.04 11.22
N ILE A 238 -2.89 -11.70 10.39
CA ILE A 238 -1.82 -10.76 10.72
C ILE A 238 -2.27 -9.42 10.15
N LEU A 239 -2.80 -8.58 11.04
CA LEU A 239 -3.31 -7.24 10.71
C LEU A 239 -2.16 -6.25 10.76
N MET A 240 -2.01 -5.47 9.70
CA MET A 240 -0.94 -4.47 9.56
C MET A 240 -1.53 -3.09 9.29
N GLY A 241 -0.90 -2.09 9.86
CA GLY A 241 -1.28 -0.71 9.65
C GLY A 241 -0.17 0.25 10.07
N GLY A 242 -0.52 1.53 10.18
CA GLY A 242 0.49 2.51 10.56
C GLY A 242 -0.02 3.94 10.55
N PHE A 243 0.91 4.85 10.80
CA PHE A 243 0.61 6.26 10.98
C PHE A 243 0.88 7.10 9.73
N SER A 244 1.55 6.50 8.73
CA SER A 244 2.03 7.19 7.55
C SER A 244 0.96 7.93 6.78
N LYS A 245 -0.25 7.34 6.64
CA LYS A 245 -1.29 7.85 5.75
C LYS A 245 -2.35 8.66 6.49
N ALA A 246 -2.94 8.08 7.53
CA ALA A 246 -4.00 8.74 8.30
C ALA A 246 -3.50 9.99 9.04
N TYR A 247 -2.26 9.98 9.52
CA TYR A 247 -1.71 11.06 10.35
C TYR A 247 -0.60 11.87 9.64
N ALA A 248 -0.42 11.70 8.33
CA ALA A 248 0.64 12.35 7.55
C ALA A 248 2.04 12.17 8.17
N MET A 249 2.36 10.94 8.61
CA MET A 249 3.60 10.60 9.30
C MET A 249 4.51 9.69 8.45
N THR A 250 4.62 9.91 7.14
CA THR A 250 5.42 9.07 6.24
C THR A 250 6.90 9.04 6.63
N GLY A 251 7.47 10.19 6.94
CA GLY A 251 8.89 10.36 7.31
C GLY A 251 9.25 9.86 8.72
N TRP A 252 8.29 9.67 9.60
CA TRP A 252 8.51 9.22 10.98
C TRP A 252 8.85 7.73 11.07
N ARG A 253 8.53 6.96 10.04
CA ARG A 253 8.78 5.51 9.97
C ARG A 253 8.21 4.76 11.18
N VAL A 254 6.93 4.90 11.45
CA VAL A 254 6.22 4.20 12.51
C VAL A 254 4.95 3.53 11.97
N GLY A 255 4.80 2.26 12.30
CA GLY A 255 3.66 1.41 11.97
C GLY A 255 3.44 0.39 13.06
N TRP A 256 2.57 -0.55 12.81
CA TRP A 256 2.24 -1.60 13.76
C TRP A 256 1.75 -2.87 13.06
N LEU A 257 1.84 -3.95 13.82
CA LEU A 257 1.34 -5.28 13.45
C LEU A 257 0.58 -5.85 14.65
N ALA A 258 -0.56 -6.47 14.40
CA ALA A 258 -1.35 -7.19 15.38
C ALA A 258 -1.59 -8.62 14.89
N ALA A 259 -1.31 -9.61 15.74
CA ALA A 259 -1.47 -11.02 15.41
C ALA A 259 -1.74 -11.86 16.68
N PRO A 260 -2.27 -13.09 16.55
CA PRO A 260 -2.33 -14.03 17.66
C PRO A 260 -0.97 -14.22 18.34
N ALA A 261 -0.95 -14.32 19.67
CA ALA A 261 0.26 -14.31 20.48
C ALA A 261 1.34 -15.30 19.99
N GLY A 262 0.94 -16.53 19.63
CA GLY A 262 1.90 -17.52 19.14
C GLY A 262 2.54 -17.18 17.80
N ILE A 263 1.81 -16.48 16.91
CA ILE A 263 2.34 -15.97 15.63
C ILE A 263 3.23 -14.75 15.90
N LEU A 264 2.79 -13.83 16.75
CA LEU A 264 3.54 -12.64 17.08
C LEU A 264 4.88 -12.95 17.74
N GLU A 265 4.95 -13.97 18.61
CA GLU A 265 6.21 -14.41 19.20
C GLU A 265 7.25 -14.79 18.14
N GLY A 266 6.82 -15.48 17.07
CA GLY A 266 7.66 -15.78 15.91
C GLY A 266 8.12 -14.53 15.16
N ILE A 267 7.21 -13.60 14.91
CA ILE A 267 7.47 -12.33 14.22
C ILE A 267 8.48 -11.48 15.01
N VAL A 268 8.31 -11.39 16.32
CA VAL A 268 9.21 -10.61 17.21
C VAL A 268 10.65 -11.15 17.16
N LYS A 269 10.86 -12.45 16.97
CA LYS A 269 12.23 -12.99 16.77
C LYS A 269 12.92 -12.36 15.55
N VAL A 270 12.19 -12.21 14.43
CA VAL A 270 12.76 -11.57 13.23
C VAL A 270 13.01 -10.08 13.47
N HIS A 271 12.06 -9.37 14.08
CA HIS A 271 12.17 -7.96 14.44
C HIS A 271 13.38 -7.69 15.36
N GLN A 272 13.48 -8.47 16.43
CA GLN A 272 14.54 -8.31 17.44
C GLN A 272 15.95 -8.41 16.85
N TYR A 273 16.17 -9.34 15.93
CA TYR A 273 17.48 -9.53 15.32
C TYR A 273 17.73 -8.68 14.08
N GLY A 274 16.68 -8.05 13.53
CA GLY A 274 16.76 -7.15 12.38
C GLY A 274 16.92 -5.68 12.78
N ILE A 275 15.91 -5.14 13.44
CA ILE A 275 15.77 -3.71 13.75
C ILE A 275 15.85 -3.42 15.25
N MET A 276 15.49 -4.38 16.11
CA MET A 276 15.44 -4.30 17.56
C MET A 276 14.23 -3.51 18.08
N SER A 277 14.03 -2.26 17.68
CA SER A 277 12.88 -1.43 18.08
C SER A 277 12.65 -0.29 17.07
N ALA A 278 11.41 0.16 16.97
CA ALA A 278 11.09 1.38 16.23
C ALA A 278 11.68 2.63 16.95
N PRO A 279 11.92 3.76 16.23
CA PRO A 279 12.47 4.98 16.83
C PRO A 279 11.61 5.49 17.99
N THR A 280 12.21 5.73 19.15
CA THR A 280 11.50 6.15 20.38
C THR A 280 10.69 7.42 20.19
N ILE A 281 11.29 8.45 19.58
CA ILE A 281 10.63 9.72 19.28
C ILE A 281 9.41 9.55 18.38
N ALA A 282 9.45 8.63 17.43
CA ALA A 282 8.33 8.34 16.55
C ALA A 282 7.19 7.63 17.29
N GLN A 283 7.52 6.78 18.28
CA GLN A 283 6.52 6.12 19.11
C GLN A 283 5.80 7.11 20.03
N ASP A 284 6.52 8.08 20.61
CA ASP A 284 5.92 9.13 21.45
C ASP A 284 4.98 10.01 20.64
N ALA A 285 5.40 10.42 19.44
CA ALA A 285 4.54 11.16 18.52
C ALA A 285 3.31 10.32 18.06
N ALA A 286 3.50 9.03 17.78
CA ALA A 286 2.42 8.14 17.39
C ALA A 286 1.39 7.92 18.52
N LEU A 287 1.81 7.94 19.78
CA LEU A 287 0.91 7.89 20.93
C LEU A 287 -0.03 9.10 20.92
N VAL A 288 0.52 10.30 20.73
CA VAL A 288 -0.29 11.54 20.64
C VAL A 288 -1.20 11.50 19.41
N ALA A 289 -0.70 11.00 18.27
CA ALA A 289 -1.53 10.83 17.07
C ALA A 289 -2.76 9.95 17.32
N LEU A 290 -2.62 8.81 18.02
CA LEU A 290 -3.76 7.94 18.36
C LEU A 290 -4.75 8.55 19.35
N VAL A 291 -4.24 9.35 20.31
CA VAL A 291 -5.08 9.87 21.40
C VAL A 291 -5.77 11.19 21.02
N GLU A 292 -5.10 12.03 20.24
CA GLU A 292 -5.52 13.41 19.99
C GLU A 292 -5.72 13.74 18.50
N GLY A 293 -5.24 12.90 17.57
CA GLY A 293 -5.18 13.21 16.14
C GLY A 293 -6.48 12.98 15.35
N GLU A 294 -7.58 12.54 15.97
CA GLU A 294 -8.82 12.17 15.26
C GLU A 294 -9.39 13.31 14.40
N ALA A 295 -9.43 14.53 14.96
CA ALA A 295 -9.94 15.70 14.25
C ALA A 295 -9.11 16.05 13.00
N ASP A 296 -7.78 15.85 13.04
CA ASP A 296 -6.90 16.07 11.90
C ASP A 296 -7.11 15.02 10.82
N VAL A 297 -7.25 13.74 11.23
CA VAL A 297 -7.56 12.66 10.28
C VAL A 297 -8.85 12.96 9.51
N GLU A 298 -9.92 13.35 10.21
CA GLU A 298 -11.20 13.65 9.57
C GLU A 298 -11.13 14.89 8.66
N ARG A 299 -10.38 15.92 9.06
CA ARG A 299 -10.14 17.10 8.22
C ARG A 299 -9.39 16.73 6.93
N MET A 300 -8.31 15.97 7.03
CA MET A 300 -7.54 15.52 5.87
C MET A 300 -8.36 14.58 4.97
N ARG A 301 -9.10 13.64 5.55
CA ARG A 301 -10.00 12.72 4.83
C ARG A 301 -11.07 13.48 4.04
N ALA A 302 -11.69 14.51 4.66
CA ALA A 302 -12.71 15.33 3.99
C ALA A 302 -12.12 16.09 2.79
N GLU A 303 -10.89 16.62 2.90
CA GLU A 303 -10.22 17.27 1.79
C GLU A 303 -9.84 16.26 0.69
N TYR A 304 -9.34 15.08 1.04
CA TYR A 304 -9.09 14.03 0.04
C TYR A 304 -10.37 13.58 -0.68
N ASP A 305 -11.52 13.51 0.00
CA ASP A 305 -12.79 13.21 -0.66
C ASP A 305 -13.22 14.30 -1.66
N ARG A 306 -12.98 15.57 -1.33
CA ARG A 306 -13.20 16.70 -2.24
C ARG A 306 -12.33 16.59 -3.50
N ARG A 307 -11.04 16.31 -3.32
CA ARG A 307 -10.05 16.15 -4.40
C ARG A 307 -10.34 14.90 -5.23
N ARG A 308 -10.74 13.80 -4.60
CA ARG A 308 -11.17 12.57 -5.26
C ARG A 308 -12.26 12.84 -6.29
N ARG A 309 -13.30 13.57 -5.90
CA ARG A 309 -14.41 13.93 -6.80
C ARG A 309 -13.92 14.78 -7.97
N LEU A 310 -13.14 15.80 -7.73
CA LEU A 310 -12.55 16.63 -8.78
C LEU A 310 -11.79 15.77 -9.81
N VAL A 311 -10.92 14.87 -9.33
CA VAL A 311 -10.06 14.06 -10.21
C VAL A 311 -10.87 13.02 -10.98
N VAL A 312 -11.83 12.34 -10.33
CA VAL A 312 -12.68 11.33 -10.98
C VAL A 312 -13.58 11.97 -12.03
N ASP A 313 -14.24 13.09 -11.69
CA ASP A 313 -15.10 13.83 -12.62
C ASP A 313 -14.29 14.34 -13.81
N GLY A 314 -13.12 14.95 -13.56
CA GLY A 314 -12.26 15.47 -14.62
C GLY A 314 -11.74 14.38 -15.57
N PHE A 315 -11.35 13.21 -15.06
CA PHE A 315 -10.96 12.09 -15.93
C PHE A 315 -12.14 11.59 -16.78
N ASN A 316 -13.31 11.41 -16.18
CA ASN A 316 -14.49 10.95 -16.90
C ASN A 316 -14.96 11.98 -17.96
N GLU A 317 -14.93 13.28 -17.66
CA GLU A 317 -15.26 14.35 -18.60
C GLU A 317 -14.35 14.37 -19.83
N MET A 318 -13.05 14.10 -19.64
CA MET A 318 -12.11 13.98 -20.77
C MET A 318 -12.15 12.59 -21.44
N GLY A 319 -13.01 11.67 -20.98
CA GLY A 319 -13.23 10.33 -21.54
C GLY A 319 -12.15 9.32 -21.18
N LEU A 320 -11.46 9.52 -20.07
CA LEU A 320 -10.66 8.50 -19.42
C LEU A 320 -11.52 7.83 -18.35
N GLU A 321 -12.19 6.75 -18.73
CA GLU A 321 -13.11 6.03 -17.84
C GLU A 321 -12.45 5.72 -16.50
N THR A 322 -13.06 6.19 -15.41
CA THR A 322 -12.56 6.04 -14.05
C THR A 322 -13.69 5.61 -13.14
N PHE A 323 -13.56 4.44 -12.51
CA PHE A 323 -14.52 4.05 -11.48
C PHE A 323 -14.37 4.95 -10.24
N GLU A 324 -15.37 4.98 -9.38
CA GLU A 324 -15.34 5.77 -8.15
C GLU A 324 -14.51 5.05 -7.05
N PRO A 325 -13.26 5.47 -6.77
CA PRO A 325 -12.47 4.88 -5.70
C PRO A 325 -13.09 5.23 -4.35
N ARG A 326 -13.26 4.23 -3.49
CA ARG A 326 -13.87 4.40 -2.17
C ARG A 326 -12.86 4.36 -1.02
N GLY A 327 -11.57 4.28 -1.33
CA GLY A 327 -10.52 4.32 -0.34
C GLY A 327 -9.18 4.79 -0.87
N ALA A 328 -8.19 4.95 0.02
CA ALA A 328 -6.87 5.50 -0.25
C ALA A 328 -6.92 6.94 -0.83
N PHE A 329 -5.96 7.34 -1.65
CA PHE A 329 -5.94 8.64 -2.32
C PHE A 329 -5.46 8.52 -3.78
N TYR A 330 -5.96 7.47 -4.47
CA TYR A 330 -5.59 7.18 -5.86
C TYR A 330 -6.83 7.08 -6.75
N ALA A 331 -6.69 7.57 -7.98
CA ALA A 331 -7.55 7.24 -9.10
C ALA A 331 -6.78 6.39 -10.10
N PHE A 332 -7.49 5.51 -10.81
CA PHE A 332 -6.88 4.55 -11.74
C PHE A 332 -7.61 4.58 -13.09
N PRO A 333 -7.52 5.72 -13.83
CA PRO A 333 -8.20 5.91 -15.10
C PRO A 333 -7.73 4.94 -16.18
N ARG A 334 -8.68 4.47 -17.01
CA ARG A 334 -8.43 3.70 -18.21
C ARG A 334 -7.97 4.64 -19.33
N ILE A 335 -6.78 4.38 -19.90
CA ILE A 335 -6.20 5.26 -20.94
C ILE A 335 -6.27 4.67 -22.35
N THR A 336 -6.88 3.50 -22.52
CA THR A 336 -6.94 2.77 -23.81
C THR A 336 -7.56 3.57 -24.94
N SER A 337 -8.47 4.52 -24.65
CA SER A 337 -9.06 5.44 -25.62
C SER A 337 -8.07 6.39 -26.30
N THR A 338 -6.82 6.47 -25.80
CA THR A 338 -5.74 7.28 -26.39
C THR A 338 -4.92 6.52 -27.43
N GLY A 339 -5.09 5.19 -27.51
CA GLY A 339 -4.28 4.32 -28.39
C GLY A 339 -2.83 4.12 -27.94
N LEU A 340 -2.50 4.53 -26.71
CA LEU A 340 -1.17 4.37 -26.11
C LEU A 340 -1.17 3.25 -25.06
N ASP A 341 -0.02 2.57 -24.90
CA ASP A 341 0.25 1.77 -23.71
C ASP A 341 0.57 2.65 -22.49
N ALA A 342 0.48 2.08 -21.29
CA ALA A 342 0.59 2.83 -20.04
C ALA A 342 1.96 3.52 -19.85
N GLU A 343 3.06 2.85 -20.26
CA GLU A 343 4.42 3.41 -20.13
C GLU A 343 4.61 4.59 -21.11
N THR A 344 4.19 4.44 -22.36
CA THR A 344 4.24 5.50 -23.38
C THR A 344 3.37 6.69 -22.98
N PHE A 345 2.14 6.42 -22.47
CA PHE A 345 1.24 7.48 -22.00
C PHE A 345 1.90 8.29 -20.87
N ALA A 346 2.38 7.63 -19.82
CA ALA A 346 2.95 8.31 -18.66
C ALA A 346 4.23 9.08 -19.01
N ARG A 347 5.10 8.51 -19.86
CA ARG A 347 6.33 9.17 -20.32
C ARG A 347 6.01 10.41 -21.17
N ARG A 348 5.15 10.29 -22.18
CA ARG A 348 4.77 11.41 -23.05
C ARG A 348 4.05 12.51 -22.27
N LEU A 349 3.14 12.16 -21.35
CA LEU A 349 2.46 13.13 -20.51
C LEU A 349 3.45 13.94 -19.67
N LEU A 350 4.47 13.28 -19.13
CA LEU A 350 5.53 13.95 -18.38
C LEU A 350 6.37 14.87 -19.29
N GLU A 351 6.81 14.40 -20.45
CA GLU A 351 7.66 15.13 -21.38
C GLU A 351 6.94 16.33 -22.04
N GLU A 352 5.66 16.17 -22.40
CA GLU A 352 4.90 17.14 -23.18
C GLU A 352 4.10 18.13 -22.33
N GLU A 353 3.63 17.71 -21.16
CA GLU A 353 2.72 18.52 -20.31
C GLU A 353 3.23 18.71 -18.88
N HIS A 354 4.38 18.15 -18.52
CA HIS A 354 4.97 18.24 -17.19
C HIS A 354 4.00 17.74 -16.09
N VAL A 355 3.27 16.66 -16.37
CA VAL A 355 2.43 15.98 -15.39
C VAL A 355 2.90 14.53 -15.24
N ALA A 356 3.21 14.12 -14.02
CA ALA A 356 3.68 12.79 -13.71
C ALA A 356 2.56 11.90 -13.17
N VAL A 357 2.35 10.73 -13.77
CA VAL A 357 1.50 9.63 -13.30
C VAL A 357 2.31 8.34 -13.30
N VAL A 358 1.84 7.29 -12.63
CA VAL A 358 2.53 5.99 -12.63
C VAL A 358 1.84 5.04 -13.61
N PRO A 359 2.57 4.40 -14.54
CA PRO A 359 2.00 3.38 -15.41
C PRO A 359 1.37 2.24 -14.61
N GLY A 360 0.17 1.81 -15.00
CA GLY A 360 -0.56 0.77 -14.30
C GLY A 360 0.15 -0.59 -14.30
N GLY A 361 0.88 -0.90 -15.36
CA GLY A 361 1.70 -2.11 -15.47
C GLY A 361 2.79 -2.23 -14.40
N ALA A 362 3.19 -1.13 -13.75
CA ALA A 362 4.10 -1.16 -12.60
C ALA A 362 3.52 -1.91 -11.37
N PHE A 363 2.20 -2.05 -11.30
CA PHE A 363 1.47 -2.71 -10.21
C PHE A 363 1.05 -4.15 -10.55
N GLY A 364 1.54 -4.66 -11.66
CA GLY A 364 1.25 -5.98 -12.22
C GLY A 364 0.59 -5.90 -13.60
N PRO A 365 0.68 -6.97 -14.41
CA PRO A 365 0.13 -7.04 -15.76
C PRO A 365 -1.34 -6.64 -15.87
N SER A 366 -2.17 -6.93 -14.87
CA SER A 366 -3.60 -6.56 -14.86
C SER A 366 -3.84 -5.04 -14.74
N GLY A 367 -2.80 -4.26 -14.43
CA GLY A 367 -2.85 -2.81 -14.42
C GLY A 367 -2.59 -2.16 -15.79
N GLU A 368 -2.22 -2.95 -16.81
CA GLU A 368 -1.97 -2.40 -18.15
C GLU A 368 -3.25 -1.77 -18.72
N GLY A 369 -3.09 -0.73 -19.54
CA GLY A 369 -4.18 0.07 -20.05
C GLY A 369 -4.73 1.12 -19.05
N HIS A 370 -4.10 1.25 -17.89
CA HIS A 370 -4.43 2.23 -16.85
C HIS A 370 -3.19 3.00 -16.40
N VAL A 371 -3.41 4.13 -15.72
CA VAL A 371 -2.36 4.84 -14.98
C VAL A 371 -2.85 5.15 -13.56
N ARG A 372 -1.94 5.18 -12.58
CA ARG A 372 -2.27 5.62 -11.24
C ARG A 372 -2.00 7.12 -11.10
N ALA A 373 -3.03 7.86 -10.72
CA ALA A 373 -2.96 9.27 -10.34
C ALA A 373 -3.24 9.42 -8.84
N CYS A 374 -2.30 9.96 -8.09
CA CYS A 374 -2.44 10.29 -6.69
C CYS A 374 -3.08 11.69 -6.55
N TYR A 375 -4.16 11.81 -5.77
CA TYR A 375 -4.78 13.11 -5.52
C TYR A 375 -4.40 13.73 -4.16
N ALA A 376 -3.32 13.22 -3.55
CA ALA A 376 -2.70 13.84 -2.38
C ALA A 376 -1.71 14.94 -2.83
N THR A 377 -2.26 15.99 -3.43
CA THR A 377 -1.59 17.25 -3.77
C THR A 377 -2.62 18.38 -3.73
N SER A 378 -2.18 19.68 -3.80
CA SER A 378 -3.11 20.79 -3.65
C SER A 378 -4.24 20.78 -4.69
N TYR A 379 -5.37 21.34 -4.32
CA TYR A 379 -6.55 21.38 -5.20
C TYR A 379 -6.24 22.11 -6.50
N GLU A 380 -5.52 23.24 -6.41
CA GLU A 380 -5.11 24.06 -7.54
C GLU A 380 -4.17 23.32 -8.50
N GLN A 381 -3.24 22.53 -7.95
CA GLN A 381 -2.37 21.67 -8.76
C GLN A 381 -3.16 20.57 -9.47
N LEU A 382 -4.19 20.01 -8.83
CA LEU A 382 -5.06 19.03 -9.46
C LEU A 382 -5.87 19.63 -10.60
N GLU A 383 -6.44 20.83 -10.44
CA GLU A 383 -7.14 21.54 -11.52
C GLU A 383 -6.21 21.78 -12.72
N GLU A 384 -5.01 22.29 -12.50
CA GLU A 384 -4.03 22.51 -13.57
C GLU A 384 -3.58 21.19 -14.21
N ALA A 385 -3.34 20.14 -13.43
CA ALA A 385 -3.01 18.83 -13.96
C ALA A 385 -4.10 18.28 -14.88
N LEU A 386 -5.38 18.40 -14.49
CA LEU A 386 -6.51 17.95 -15.31
C LEU A 386 -6.60 18.74 -16.62
N VAL A 387 -6.35 20.05 -16.63
CA VAL A 387 -6.29 20.87 -17.86
C VAL A 387 -5.19 20.36 -18.79
N ARG A 388 -3.97 20.12 -18.26
CA ARG A 388 -2.84 19.61 -19.03
C ARG A 388 -3.10 18.21 -19.58
N ILE A 389 -3.60 17.30 -18.75
CA ILE A 389 -3.96 15.94 -19.17
C ILE A 389 -5.04 15.97 -20.26
N GLY A 390 -6.07 16.83 -20.13
CA GLY A 390 -7.13 16.96 -21.14
C GLY A 390 -6.58 17.40 -22.51
N ARG A 391 -5.65 18.36 -22.55
CA ARG A 391 -4.95 18.76 -23.79
C ARG A 391 -4.16 17.61 -24.41
N PHE A 392 -3.42 16.87 -23.59
CA PHE A 392 -2.65 15.70 -24.01
C PHE A 392 -3.54 14.60 -24.59
N VAL A 393 -4.60 14.23 -23.88
CA VAL A 393 -5.58 13.21 -24.33
C VAL A 393 -6.23 13.60 -25.67
N GLY A 394 -6.59 14.89 -25.82
CA GLY A 394 -7.14 15.41 -27.08
C GLY A 394 -6.18 15.23 -28.25
N ARG A 395 -4.88 15.55 -28.06
CA ARG A 395 -3.84 15.34 -29.10
C ARG A 395 -3.68 13.84 -29.42
N CYS A 396 -3.55 12.99 -28.42
CA CYS A 396 -3.38 11.55 -28.64
C CYS A 396 -4.53 10.94 -29.46
N ARG A 397 -5.77 11.32 -29.18
CA ARG A 397 -6.92 10.86 -29.96
C ARG A 397 -6.93 11.37 -31.40
N ALA A 398 -6.54 12.63 -31.62
CA ALA A 398 -6.40 13.17 -32.97
C ALA A 398 -5.30 12.42 -33.76
N GLU A 399 -4.16 12.12 -33.13
CA GLU A 399 -3.09 11.29 -33.72
C GLU A 399 -3.57 9.88 -34.02
N ALA A 400 -4.33 9.24 -33.13
CA ALA A 400 -4.88 7.89 -33.34
C ALA A 400 -5.89 7.87 -34.50
N ALA A 401 -6.74 8.87 -34.60
CA ALA A 401 -7.72 9.00 -35.70
C ALA A 401 -7.09 9.32 -37.05
N ALA A 402 -5.89 9.90 -37.07
CA ALA A 402 -5.16 10.21 -38.31
C ALA A 402 -4.28 9.04 -38.82
N ARG A 403 -4.16 7.95 -38.07
CA ARG A 403 -3.46 6.74 -38.52
C ARG A 403 -4.37 5.97 -39.51
N PRO A 404 -3.83 5.64 -40.72
CA PRO A 404 -4.62 4.98 -41.77
C PRO A 404 -5.02 3.56 -41.39
#